data_8b0e2b5f381986661f0bddee14696b88
#
_entry.id   8b0e2b5f381986661f0bddee14696b88
#
_cell.length_a   1.000
_cell.length_b   1.000
_cell.length_c   1.000
_cell.angle_alpha   90.00
_cell.angle_beta   90.00
_cell.angle_gamma   90.00
#
_symmetry.space_group_name_H-M   'P 1'
#
loop_
_entity.id
_entity.type
_entity.pdbx_description
1 polymer ?
#
loop_
_entity_poly.entity_id
_entity_poly.type
_entity_poly.pdbx_seq_one_letter_code
_entity_poly.pdbx_strand_id
1 'polypeptide(L)'
;VANEGFRFVNWTDAEGNVISESNPYVFEVTKDLDLTANFEKIPAEKYTFSVAANDEKMGSVAVEPQQDTYEAGTEIKVSAVPVSEDYEFVGFTKKGTQEIVSKENPYVFQIQENMELTANFKEVEHSYLIYVESPDPQMGTVTMDPANEGNIYKEGTEITVKAEPKDGYEFTQWLEVTEADGEEVLTPVEGAQAEYKFHAESDRVLRAEFRLAPVPETYYRVVVQSNDENMGRVSMDKEDGTYKEGATASVKAEAKERFEFVGWKEKGQTEYVSKDAEYQFKVTKNTE
;
A
#
# COMPACT_ATOMS: atom_id res chain seq x y z
N VAL A 1 50.06 -10.87 54.43
CA VAL A 1 48.74 -11.01 53.81
C VAL A 1 48.87 -10.56 52.35
N ALA A 2 48.31 -11.31 51.40
CA ALA A 2 48.28 -10.90 49.99
C ALA A 2 47.31 -9.70 49.81
N ASN A 3 47.65 -8.82 48.88
CA ASN A 3 46.75 -7.77 48.42
C ASN A 3 45.63 -8.38 47.59
N GLU A 4 44.54 -7.67 47.44
CA GLU A 4 43.42 -8.08 46.56
C GLU A 4 43.89 -8.40 45.13
N GLY A 5 43.45 -9.49 44.55
CA GLY A 5 43.88 -9.96 43.25
C GLY A 5 45.19 -10.75 43.21
N PHE A 6 45.85 -10.95 44.39
CA PHE A 6 47.08 -11.73 44.49
C PHE A 6 46.92 -12.83 45.53
N ARG A 7 47.63 -13.93 45.31
CA ARG A 7 47.77 -15.01 46.30
C ARG A 7 49.18 -15.19 46.70
N PHE A 8 49.42 -15.58 47.96
CA PHE A 8 50.72 -15.97 48.45
C PHE A 8 51.11 -17.29 47.77
N VAL A 9 52.36 -17.39 47.38
CA VAL A 9 52.91 -18.58 46.74
C VAL A 9 53.82 -19.30 47.73
N ASN A 10 54.92 -18.65 48.17
CA ASN A 10 55.89 -19.25 49.08
C ASN A 10 56.82 -18.24 49.70
N TRP A 11 57.66 -18.68 50.62
CA TRP A 11 58.78 -17.97 51.18
C TRP A 11 60.03 -18.51 50.50
N THR A 12 60.99 -17.62 50.09
CA THR A 12 62.29 -17.97 49.53
C THR A 12 63.39 -17.36 50.37
N ASP A 13 64.62 -17.98 50.32
CA ASP A 13 65.87 -17.42 50.85
C ASP A 13 66.43 -16.33 49.88
N ALA A 14 67.59 -15.76 50.28
CA ALA A 14 68.31 -14.75 49.48
C ALA A 14 68.76 -15.30 48.07
N GLU A 15 68.96 -16.58 47.94
CA GLU A 15 69.36 -17.28 46.72
C GLU A 15 68.14 -17.67 45.86
N GLY A 16 66.90 -17.46 46.34
CA GLY A 16 65.65 -17.76 45.64
C GLY A 16 65.17 -19.19 45.84
N ASN A 17 65.75 -19.98 46.76
CA ASN A 17 65.28 -21.35 47.05
C ASN A 17 64.01 -21.24 47.91
N VAL A 18 63.05 -22.14 47.62
CA VAL A 18 61.81 -22.20 48.40
C VAL A 18 62.06 -22.78 49.78
N ILE A 19 61.75 -22.01 50.81
CA ILE A 19 61.90 -22.39 52.20
C ILE A 19 60.60 -22.96 52.78
N SER A 20 59.45 -22.36 52.41
CA SER A 20 58.17 -22.81 52.88
C SER A 20 57.00 -22.29 52.00
N GLU A 21 55.98 -23.10 51.82
CA GLU A 21 54.69 -22.71 51.21
C GLU A 21 53.63 -22.40 52.28
N SER A 22 53.95 -22.50 53.58
CA SER A 22 53.02 -22.26 54.67
C SER A 22 52.87 -20.75 54.98
N ASN A 23 51.63 -20.33 55.20
CA ASN A 23 51.31 -18.95 55.59
C ASN A 23 50.24 -18.94 56.70
N PRO A 24 50.64 -18.70 57.99
CA PRO A 24 51.96 -18.28 58.44
C PRO A 24 53.03 -19.39 58.38
N TYR A 25 54.30 -19.00 58.13
CA TYR A 25 55.45 -19.83 58.26
C TYR A 25 56.03 -19.66 59.67
N VAL A 26 56.16 -20.73 60.45
CA VAL A 26 56.72 -20.76 61.80
C VAL A 26 58.01 -21.52 61.80
N PHE A 27 59.09 -20.95 62.35
CA PHE A 27 60.40 -21.61 62.38
C PHE A 27 61.20 -21.14 63.62
N GLU A 28 62.20 -21.95 64.01
CA GLU A 28 63.15 -21.58 65.03
C GLU A 28 64.35 -20.81 64.45
N VAL A 29 64.68 -19.67 65.04
CA VAL A 29 65.82 -18.83 64.60
C VAL A 29 67.11 -19.39 65.13
N THR A 30 67.91 -20.09 64.30
CA THR A 30 69.20 -20.65 64.60
C THR A 30 70.38 -20.03 63.90
N LYS A 31 70.11 -19.15 62.91
CA LYS A 31 71.07 -18.37 62.12
C LYS A 31 70.41 -17.18 61.54
N ASP A 32 71.24 -16.25 61.01
CA ASP A 32 70.66 -15.16 60.19
C ASP A 32 69.91 -15.72 59.00
N LEU A 33 68.72 -15.16 58.70
CA LEU A 33 67.87 -15.63 57.66
C LEU A 33 67.14 -14.47 57.00
N ASP A 34 67.34 -14.33 55.68
CA ASP A 34 66.60 -13.42 54.80
C ASP A 34 65.46 -14.18 54.17
N LEU A 35 64.23 -13.70 54.35
CA LEU A 35 63.06 -14.33 53.76
C LEU A 35 62.31 -13.34 52.86
N THR A 36 61.99 -13.78 51.63
CA THR A 36 61.14 -13.07 50.71
C THR A 36 59.81 -13.81 50.55
N ALA A 37 58.68 -13.08 50.82
CA ALA A 37 57.33 -13.54 50.54
C ALA A 37 57.01 -13.33 49.06
N ASN A 38 56.71 -14.40 48.32
CA ASN A 38 56.37 -14.35 46.91
C ASN A 38 54.86 -14.40 46.78
N PHE A 39 54.36 -13.53 45.89
CA PHE A 39 52.93 -13.44 45.56
C PHE A 39 52.77 -13.55 44.03
N GLU A 40 51.70 -14.13 43.57
CA GLU A 40 51.32 -14.17 42.15
C GLU A 40 49.93 -13.57 41.96
N LYS A 41 49.69 -13.04 40.78
CA LYS A 41 48.37 -12.54 40.42
C LYS A 41 47.39 -13.73 40.28
N ILE A 42 46.23 -13.62 40.94
CA ILE A 42 45.15 -14.59 40.72
C ILE A 42 44.65 -14.35 39.29
N PRO A 43 44.62 -15.36 38.40
CA PRO A 43 44.06 -15.24 37.08
C PRO A 43 42.61 -14.77 37.18
N ALA A 44 42.27 -13.73 36.46
CA ALA A 44 40.86 -13.30 36.37
C ALA A 44 40.02 -14.43 35.74
N GLU A 45 38.85 -14.64 36.32
CA GLU A 45 37.86 -15.51 35.68
C GLU A 45 37.49 -14.96 34.31
N LYS A 46 37.33 -15.87 33.35
CA LYS A 46 36.99 -15.54 31.99
C LYS A 46 35.66 -16.15 31.60
N TYR A 47 34.87 -15.39 30.91
CA TYR A 47 33.55 -15.75 30.42
C TYR A 47 33.45 -15.63 28.94
N THR A 48 32.56 -16.40 28.33
CA THR A 48 32.19 -16.31 26.93
C THR A 48 30.89 -15.51 26.76
N PHE A 49 30.84 -14.71 25.72
CA PHE A 49 29.61 -14.00 25.33
C PHE A 49 29.37 -14.22 23.85
N SER A 50 28.12 -14.52 23.50
CA SER A 50 27.67 -14.55 22.12
C SER A 50 26.25 -13.99 21.98
N VAL A 51 25.97 -13.40 20.83
CA VAL A 51 24.65 -12.92 20.46
C VAL A 51 24.43 -13.18 18.98
N ALA A 52 23.21 -13.58 18.63
CA ALA A 52 22.77 -13.73 17.24
C ALA A 52 21.39 -13.08 17.05
N ALA A 53 21.07 -12.68 15.84
CA ALA A 53 19.70 -12.31 15.49
C ALA A 53 18.81 -13.56 15.46
N ASN A 54 17.52 -13.40 15.78
CA ASN A 54 16.53 -14.47 15.61
C ASN A 54 16.33 -14.82 14.13
N ASP A 55 16.48 -13.84 13.24
CA ASP A 55 16.54 -13.99 11.78
C ASP A 55 17.49 -12.94 11.20
N GLU A 56 18.55 -13.38 10.50
CA GLU A 56 19.53 -12.49 9.86
C GLU A 56 18.94 -11.67 8.70
N LYS A 57 17.77 -12.07 8.19
CA LYS A 57 17.04 -11.29 7.18
C LYS A 57 16.32 -10.08 7.77
N MET A 58 16.02 -10.13 9.07
CA MET A 58 15.31 -9.05 9.76
C MET A 58 16.25 -8.04 10.41
N GLY A 59 17.47 -8.49 10.84
CA GLY A 59 18.39 -7.60 11.53
C GLY A 59 19.76 -8.22 11.77
N SER A 60 20.67 -7.37 12.20
CA SER A 60 22.06 -7.73 12.53
C SER A 60 22.42 -7.28 13.94
N VAL A 61 23.50 -7.85 14.47
CA VAL A 61 24.03 -7.54 15.79
C VAL A 61 25.50 -7.15 15.72
N ALA A 62 25.93 -6.29 16.63
CA ALA A 62 27.34 -5.94 16.83
C ALA A 62 27.68 -6.01 18.32
N VAL A 63 28.91 -6.40 18.65
CA VAL A 63 29.44 -6.51 20.01
C VAL A 63 30.71 -5.71 20.13
N GLU A 64 30.81 -4.90 21.18
CA GLU A 64 31.99 -4.09 21.49
C GLU A 64 32.37 -4.27 22.98
N PRO A 65 33.63 -4.63 23.29
CA PRO A 65 34.68 -5.13 22.37
C PRO A 65 34.37 -6.54 21.87
N GLN A 66 34.79 -6.87 20.65
CA GLN A 66 34.64 -8.23 20.11
C GLN A 66 35.84 -9.08 20.53
N GLN A 67 35.61 -10.11 21.34
CA GLN A 67 36.62 -11.01 21.90
C GLN A 67 36.04 -12.44 22.04
N ASP A 68 36.91 -13.45 22.01
CA ASP A 68 36.49 -14.84 22.25
C ASP A 68 36.15 -15.08 23.73
N THR A 69 36.86 -14.42 24.64
CA THR A 69 36.63 -14.49 26.09
C THR A 69 36.86 -13.12 26.72
N TYR A 70 36.14 -12.86 27.78
CA TYR A 70 36.16 -11.61 28.56
C TYR A 70 36.57 -11.87 29.99
N GLU A 71 37.37 -11.00 30.59
CA GLU A 71 37.60 -11.04 32.05
C GLU A 71 36.33 -10.65 32.80
N ALA A 72 36.13 -11.23 34.00
CA ALA A 72 35.02 -10.85 34.85
C ALA A 72 34.93 -9.33 35.05
N GLY A 73 33.74 -8.76 34.90
CA GLY A 73 33.49 -7.33 35.03
C GLY A 73 33.82 -6.52 33.77
N THR A 74 34.25 -7.14 32.67
CA THR A 74 34.42 -6.42 31.40
C THR A 74 33.06 -5.87 30.96
N GLU A 75 33.03 -4.59 30.60
CA GLU A 75 31.85 -3.96 30.03
C GLU A 75 31.70 -4.39 28.55
N ILE A 76 30.50 -4.88 28.21
CA ILE A 76 30.12 -5.30 26.87
C ILE A 76 28.95 -4.43 26.42
N LYS A 77 29.07 -3.91 25.21
CA LYS A 77 28.01 -3.17 24.53
C LYS A 77 27.52 -4.00 23.35
N VAL A 78 26.21 -4.27 23.29
CA VAL A 78 25.56 -5.02 22.22
C VAL A 78 24.57 -4.09 21.52
N SER A 79 24.70 -4.01 20.19
CA SER A 79 23.78 -3.24 19.35
C SER A 79 23.05 -4.16 18.38
N ALA A 80 21.77 -3.89 18.17
CA ALA A 80 20.90 -4.58 17.22
C ALA A 80 20.39 -3.57 16.19
N VAL A 81 20.52 -3.89 14.90
CA VAL A 81 20.15 -2.98 13.81
C VAL A 81 19.23 -3.71 12.85
N PRO A 82 17.94 -3.28 12.69
CA PRO A 82 17.07 -3.79 11.66
C PRO A 82 17.65 -3.59 10.25
N VAL A 83 17.36 -4.48 9.31
CA VAL A 83 17.85 -4.37 7.92
C VAL A 83 17.09 -3.32 7.10
N SER A 84 15.82 -3.02 7.47
CA SER A 84 14.98 -1.99 6.85
C SER A 84 13.95 -1.47 7.86
N GLU A 85 13.15 -0.50 7.45
CA GLU A 85 12.03 0.05 8.24
C GLU A 85 10.86 -0.94 8.41
N ASP A 86 10.84 -2.02 7.62
CA ASP A 86 9.84 -3.10 7.73
C ASP A 86 10.05 -4.00 8.95
N TYR A 87 11.16 -3.82 9.65
CA TYR A 87 11.51 -4.61 10.84
C TYR A 87 11.80 -3.72 12.04
N GLU A 88 11.44 -4.20 13.22
CA GLU A 88 11.76 -3.52 14.46
C GLU A 88 12.46 -4.45 15.45
N PHE A 89 13.38 -3.89 16.24
CA PHE A 89 14.00 -4.60 17.36
C PHE A 89 13.03 -4.67 18.54
N VAL A 90 12.84 -5.86 19.08
CA VAL A 90 11.90 -6.14 20.19
C VAL A 90 12.60 -6.22 21.56
N GLY A 91 13.82 -6.77 21.56
CA GLY A 91 14.59 -6.95 22.77
C GLY A 91 15.59 -8.11 22.68
N PHE A 92 16.52 -8.15 23.62
CA PHE A 92 17.43 -9.27 23.81
C PHE A 92 16.81 -10.29 24.76
N THR A 93 16.86 -11.57 24.42
CA THR A 93 16.46 -12.69 25.29
C THR A 93 17.62 -13.63 25.51
N LYS A 94 17.59 -14.43 26.60
CA LYS A 94 18.51 -15.56 26.73
C LYS A 94 18.23 -16.55 25.61
N LYS A 95 19.28 -17.06 24.98
CA LYS A 95 19.17 -18.03 23.88
C LYS A 95 18.29 -19.23 24.26
N GLY A 96 17.32 -19.51 23.39
CA GLY A 96 16.37 -20.62 23.59
C GLY A 96 15.27 -20.35 24.60
N THR A 97 15.12 -19.13 25.09
CA THR A 97 14.06 -18.74 26.04
C THR A 97 13.24 -17.57 25.50
N GLN A 98 12.12 -17.28 26.17
CA GLN A 98 11.31 -16.07 25.95
C GLN A 98 11.61 -14.97 27.00
N GLU A 99 12.58 -15.20 27.89
CA GLU A 99 12.93 -14.27 28.94
C GLU A 99 13.67 -13.05 28.38
N ILE A 100 13.03 -11.88 28.45
CA ILE A 100 13.63 -10.62 27.99
C ILE A 100 14.69 -10.17 29.01
N VAL A 101 15.94 -10.07 28.56
CA VAL A 101 17.08 -9.58 29.33
C VAL A 101 17.13 -8.06 29.27
N SER A 102 16.93 -7.47 28.08
CA SER A 102 16.90 -6.03 27.87
C SER A 102 16.11 -5.65 26.63
N LYS A 103 15.48 -4.47 26.67
CA LYS A 103 14.89 -3.77 25.50
C LYS A 103 15.72 -2.57 25.07
N GLU A 104 16.76 -2.26 25.81
CA GLU A 104 17.66 -1.15 25.47
C GLU A 104 18.53 -1.52 24.27
N ASN A 105 18.75 -0.56 23.39
CA ASN A 105 19.59 -0.70 22.22
C ASN A 105 20.39 0.60 21.99
N PRO A 106 21.72 0.62 22.24
CA PRO A 106 22.52 -0.52 22.64
C PRO A 106 22.28 -0.98 24.10
N TYR A 107 22.42 -2.29 24.34
CA TYR A 107 22.43 -2.86 25.68
C TYR A 107 23.87 -2.94 26.20
N VAL A 108 24.11 -2.35 27.39
CA VAL A 108 25.43 -2.28 28.02
C VAL A 108 25.36 -2.98 29.36
N PHE A 109 26.32 -3.92 29.62
CA PHE A 109 26.38 -4.66 30.87
C PHE A 109 27.83 -5.09 31.18
N GLN A 110 28.09 -5.49 32.45
CA GLN A 110 29.35 -6.11 32.86
C GLN A 110 29.19 -7.62 32.93
N ILE A 111 30.05 -8.36 32.23
CA ILE A 111 29.97 -9.81 32.20
C ILE A 111 30.43 -10.40 33.51
N GLN A 112 29.61 -11.33 34.09
CA GLN A 112 29.88 -12.04 35.34
C GLN A 112 29.69 -13.56 35.21
N GLU A 113 29.19 -14.02 34.08
CA GLU A 113 28.95 -15.43 33.75
C GLU A 113 28.96 -15.61 32.22
N ASN A 114 29.05 -16.86 31.77
CA ASN A 114 28.87 -17.19 30.36
C ASN A 114 27.45 -16.83 29.94
N MET A 115 27.32 -16.09 28.84
CA MET A 115 26.03 -15.58 28.37
C MET A 115 25.86 -15.77 26.85
N GLU A 116 24.68 -16.26 26.47
CA GLU A 116 24.24 -16.34 25.07
C GLU A 116 22.91 -15.63 24.92
N LEU A 117 22.87 -14.63 24.04
CA LEU A 117 21.67 -13.84 23.78
C LEU A 117 21.14 -14.05 22.36
N THR A 118 19.85 -13.79 22.21
CA THR A 118 19.20 -13.63 20.91
C THR A 118 18.63 -12.22 20.83
N ALA A 119 19.02 -11.46 19.79
CA ALA A 119 18.36 -10.22 19.43
C ALA A 119 17.11 -10.55 18.63
N ASN A 120 15.96 -10.16 19.15
CA ASN A 120 14.68 -10.45 18.52
C ASN A 120 14.23 -9.27 17.68
N PHE A 121 13.94 -9.55 16.42
CA PHE A 121 13.31 -8.64 15.47
C PHE A 121 11.97 -9.22 15.07
N LYS A 122 11.03 -8.37 14.69
CA LYS A 122 9.74 -8.73 14.10
C LYS A 122 9.42 -7.80 12.94
N GLU A 123 8.49 -8.20 12.10
CA GLU A 123 7.92 -7.36 11.04
C GLU A 123 7.10 -6.22 11.66
N VAL A 124 7.21 -5.04 11.07
CA VAL A 124 6.35 -3.89 11.37
C VAL A 124 5.07 -4.04 10.56
N GLU A 125 3.93 -4.05 11.23
CA GLU A 125 2.64 -4.07 10.54
C GLU A 125 2.34 -2.66 9.99
N HIS A 126 2.37 -2.50 8.68
CA HIS A 126 1.94 -1.28 8.01
C HIS A 126 0.43 -1.28 7.79
N SER A 127 -0.16 -0.10 7.88
CA SER A 127 -1.59 0.09 7.62
C SER A 127 -1.79 1.44 6.94
N TYR A 128 -2.73 1.49 6.00
CA TYR A 128 -2.97 2.64 5.15
C TYR A 128 -4.41 3.12 5.24
N LEU A 129 -4.58 4.44 5.16
CA LEU A 129 -5.87 5.09 5.07
C LEU A 129 -6.36 5.04 3.62
N ILE A 130 -7.50 4.38 3.39
CA ILE A 130 -8.14 4.36 2.07
C ILE A 130 -9.50 5.03 2.20
N TYR A 131 -9.69 6.11 1.49
CA TYR A 131 -10.92 6.86 1.51
C TYR A 131 -11.54 6.95 0.11
N VAL A 132 -12.86 6.82 0.01
CA VAL A 132 -13.59 6.96 -1.26
C VAL A 132 -14.71 7.97 -1.09
N GLU A 133 -14.88 8.82 -2.10
CA GLU A 133 -15.89 9.86 -2.06
C GLU A 133 -16.65 10.03 -3.38
N SER A 134 -17.90 10.48 -3.25
CA SER A 134 -18.70 11.01 -4.34
C SER A 134 -18.96 12.48 -4.03
N PRO A 135 -18.44 13.44 -4.83
CA PRO A 135 -18.60 14.87 -4.57
C PRO A 135 -20.04 15.33 -4.67
N ASP A 136 -20.87 14.64 -5.46
CA ASP A 136 -22.30 14.89 -5.56
C ASP A 136 -23.12 13.60 -5.39
N PRO A 137 -23.66 13.36 -4.20
CA PRO A 137 -24.48 12.17 -3.93
C PRO A 137 -25.79 12.11 -4.76
N GLN A 138 -26.15 13.17 -5.47
CA GLN A 138 -27.30 13.18 -6.38
C GLN A 138 -26.96 12.56 -7.73
N MET A 139 -25.70 12.59 -8.14
CA MET A 139 -25.22 11.99 -9.38
C MET A 139 -24.89 10.50 -9.22
N GLY A 140 -24.40 10.08 -8.05
CA GLY A 140 -24.04 8.70 -7.78
C GLY A 140 -23.53 8.51 -6.36
N THR A 141 -23.37 7.26 -5.98
CA THR A 141 -22.84 6.84 -4.67
C THR A 141 -21.62 5.95 -4.84
N VAL A 142 -20.81 5.87 -3.79
CA VAL A 142 -19.63 4.99 -3.75
C VAL A 142 -19.71 4.06 -2.55
N THR A 143 -19.18 2.87 -2.72
CA THR A 143 -19.04 1.87 -1.64
C THR A 143 -17.64 1.28 -1.67
N MET A 144 -17.22 0.71 -0.57
CA MET A 144 -15.92 0.06 -0.41
C MET A 144 -16.10 -1.27 0.34
N ASP A 145 -15.42 -2.31 -0.14
CA ASP A 145 -15.41 -3.64 0.45
C ASP A 145 -13.95 -4.14 0.56
N PRO A 146 -13.52 -4.64 1.74
CA PRO A 146 -14.26 -4.72 2.98
C PRO A 146 -14.52 -3.34 3.59
N ALA A 147 -15.73 -3.14 4.15
CA ALA A 147 -16.03 -1.95 4.92
C ALA A 147 -15.29 -2.00 6.26
N ASN A 148 -14.62 -0.89 6.63
CA ASN A 148 -13.86 -0.78 7.85
C ASN A 148 -14.14 0.56 8.52
N GLU A 149 -14.45 0.52 9.82
CA GLU A 149 -14.62 1.73 10.63
C GLU A 149 -13.24 2.44 10.73
N GLY A 150 -13.19 3.70 10.28
CA GLY A 150 -11.95 4.49 10.21
C GLY A 150 -11.16 4.35 8.91
N ASN A 151 -11.56 3.46 7.99
CA ASN A 151 -10.94 3.30 6.67
C ASN A 151 -9.44 2.96 6.69
N ILE A 152 -8.94 2.31 7.76
CA ILE A 152 -7.54 1.90 7.92
C ILE A 152 -7.43 0.41 7.59
N TYR A 153 -6.61 0.07 6.62
CA TYR A 153 -6.41 -1.29 6.10
C TYR A 153 -4.97 -1.71 6.25
N LYS A 154 -4.75 -2.97 6.66
CA LYS A 154 -3.41 -3.56 6.68
C LYS A 154 -2.85 -3.60 5.26
N GLU A 155 -1.53 -3.45 5.16
CA GLU A 155 -0.81 -3.61 3.91
C GLU A 155 -1.18 -4.91 3.19
N GLY A 156 -1.34 -4.84 1.87
CA GLY A 156 -1.72 -5.98 1.05
C GLY A 156 -3.20 -6.38 1.12
N THR A 157 -4.04 -5.68 1.91
CA THR A 157 -5.50 -5.93 1.90
C THR A 157 -6.07 -5.62 0.52
N GLU A 158 -6.74 -6.59 -0.11
CA GLU A 158 -7.49 -6.34 -1.36
C GLU A 158 -8.74 -5.51 -1.04
N ILE A 159 -8.89 -4.39 -1.74
CA ILE A 159 -10.00 -3.45 -1.59
C ILE A 159 -10.74 -3.36 -2.92
N THR A 160 -12.05 -3.47 -2.87
CA THR A 160 -12.94 -3.23 -4.00
C THR A 160 -13.72 -1.94 -3.76
N VAL A 161 -13.56 -0.96 -4.63
CA VAL A 161 -14.39 0.25 -4.63
C VAL A 161 -15.41 0.18 -5.76
N LYS A 162 -16.62 0.65 -5.51
CA LYS A 162 -17.70 0.61 -6.49
C LYS A 162 -18.40 1.96 -6.56
N ALA A 163 -18.52 2.48 -7.77
CA ALA A 163 -19.29 3.68 -8.08
C ALA A 163 -20.63 3.28 -8.71
N GLU A 164 -21.73 3.75 -8.14
CA GLU A 164 -23.08 3.46 -8.61
C GLU A 164 -23.74 4.77 -9.06
N PRO A 165 -23.83 5.04 -10.39
CA PRO A 165 -24.52 6.21 -10.89
C PRO A 165 -26.02 6.11 -10.64
N LYS A 166 -26.66 7.24 -10.37
CA LYS A 166 -28.12 7.36 -10.28
C LYS A 166 -28.75 7.53 -11.66
N ASP A 167 -30.07 7.38 -11.72
CA ASP A 167 -30.86 7.54 -12.94
C ASP A 167 -30.54 8.87 -13.65
N GLY A 168 -30.23 8.78 -14.93
CA GLY A 168 -29.86 9.93 -15.76
C GLY A 168 -28.38 10.32 -15.69
N TYR A 169 -27.56 9.59 -14.95
CA TYR A 169 -26.13 9.81 -14.86
C TYR A 169 -25.36 8.56 -15.26
N GLU A 170 -24.08 8.73 -15.59
CA GLU A 170 -23.13 7.65 -15.85
C GLU A 170 -21.82 7.92 -15.14
N PHE A 171 -21.14 6.86 -14.72
CA PHE A 171 -19.79 6.92 -14.20
C PHE A 171 -18.80 7.22 -15.34
N THR A 172 -17.87 8.13 -15.11
CA THR A 172 -16.81 8.46 -16.06
C THR A 172 -15.49 7.82 -15.71
N GLN A 173 -15.00 8.06 -14.49
CA GLN A 173 -13.69 7.60 -14.04
C GLN A 173 -13.54 7.71 -12.54
N TRP A 174 -12.52 7.04 -12.02
CA TRP A 174 -11.96 7.29 -10.71
C TRP A 174 -10.82 8.30 -10.82
N LEU A 175 -10.75 9.21 -9.87
CA LEU A 175 -9.69 10.20 -9.72
C LEU A 175 -8.94 9.92 -8.41
N GLU A 176 -7.61 9.85 -8.48
CA GLU A 176 -6.75 9.93 -7.30
C GLU A 176 -6.70 11.37 -6.84
N VAL A 177 -6.98 11.60 -5.56
CA VAL A 177 -6.95 12.92 -4.94
C VAL A 177 -5.67 13.05 -4.14
N THR A 178 -4.81 13.98 -4.53
CA THR A 178 -3.56 14.32 -3.85
C THR A 178 -3.52 15.80 -3.55
N GLU A 179 -2.58 16.25 -2.73
CA GLU A 179 -2.35 17.66 -2.42
C GLU A 179 -0.94 18.05 -2.88
N ALA A 180 -0.84 19.16 -3.60
CA ALA A 180 0.44 19.76 -3.97
C ALA A 180 0.34 21.29 -3.78
N ASP A 181 1.31 21.87 -3.09
CA ASP A 181 1.39 23.33 -2.80
C ASP A 181 0.13 23.90 -2.09
N GLY A 182 -0.59 23.05 -1.33
CA GLY A 182 -1.82 23.43 -0.64
C GLY A 182 -3.07 23.45 -1.53
N GLU A 183 -2.97 22.92 -2.75
CA GLU A 183 -4.08 22.73 -3.67
C GLU A 183 -4.34 21.25 -3.93
N GLU A 184 -5.63 20.92 -4.11
CA GLU A 184 -6.05 19.58 -4.47
C GLU A 184 -5.68 19.28 -5.93
N VAL A 185 -5.03 18.13 -6.15
CA VAL A 185 -4.66 17.64 -7.48
C VAL A 185 -5.42 16.36 -7.77
N LEU A 186 -6.14 16.33 -8.89
CA LEU A 186 -6.94 15.21 -9.35
C LEU A 186 -6.24 14.52 -10.52
N THR A 187 -5.93 13.24 -10.36
CA THR A 187 -5.28 12.44 -11.40
C THR A 187 -6.14 11.23 -11.76
N PRO A 188 -6.49 11.01 -13.05
CA PRO A 188 -7.26 9.84 -13.46
C PRO A 188 -6.56 8.53 -13.11
N VAL A 189 -7.31 7.57 -12.56
CA VAL A 189 -6.84 6.19 -12.34
C VAL A 189 -7.06 5.41 -13.64
N GLU A 190 -5.99 5.23 -14.40
CA GLU A 190 -6.06 4.60 -15.73
C GLU A 190 -6.58 3.15 -15.66
N GLY A 191 -7.51 2.81 -16.56
CA GLY A 191 -8.07 1.47 -16.68
C GLY A 191 -9.08 1.08 -15.60
N ALA A 192 -9.30 1.91 -14.58
CA ALA A 192 -10.27 1.64 -13.53
C ALA A 192 -11.71 1.79 -14.07
N GLN A 193 -12.52 0.73 -13.88
CA GLN A 193 -13.95 0.72 -14.19
C GLN A 193 -14.75 1.18 -12.95
N ALA A 194 -16.08 1.28 -13.08
CA ALA A 194 -16.95 1.64 -11.96
C ALA A 194 -16.74 0.72 -10.75
N GLU A 195 -16.47 -0.57 -10.96
CA GLU A 195 -15.92 -1.47 -9.96
C GLU A 195 -14.41 -1.61 -10.19
N TYR A 196 -13.62 -1.21 -9.18
CA TYR A 196 -12.17 -1.18 -9.26
C TYR A 196 -11.56 -1.87 -8.03
N LYS A 197 -10.56 -2.74 -8.27
CA LYS A 197 -9.86 -3.50 -7.24
C LYS A 197 -8.39 -3.14 -7.19
N PHE A 198 -7.87 -3.03 -5.97
CA PHE A 198 -6.45 -2.77 -5.71
C PHE A 198 -6.04 -3.28 -4.33
N HIS A 199 -4.75 -3.32 -4.03
CA HIS A 199 -4.24 -3.63 -2.70
C HIS A 199 -3.86 -2.35 -1.97
N ALA A 200 -4.04 -2.34 -0.64
CA ALA A 200 -3.59 -1.25 0.21
C ALA A 200 -2.05 -1.27 0.31
N GLU A 201 -1.37 -0.37 -0.39
CA GLU A 201 0.09 -0.24 -0.44
C GLU A 201 0.56 1.18 -0.03
N SER A 202 -0.38 2.11 0.07
CA SER A 202 -0.18 3.49 0.51
C SER A 202 -1.52 4.10 0.90
N ASP A 203 -1.49 5.25 1.58
CA ASP A 203 -2.68 6.07 1.79
C ASP A 203 -3.24 6.52 0.44
N ARG A 204 -4.57 6.40 0.26
CA ARG A 204 -5.26 6.77 -0.98
C ARG A 204 -6.59 7.45 -0.70
N VAL A 205 -6.86 8.48 -1.49
CA VAL A 205 -8.19 9.09 -1.58
C VAL A 205 -8.66 8.98 -3.02
N LEU A 206 -9.77 8.28 -3.24
CA LEU A 206 -10.35 8.07 -4.57
C LEU A 206 -11.69 8.80 -4.67
N ARG A 207 -11.84 9.59 -5.72
CA ARG A 207 -13.07 10.31 -6.04
C ARG A 207 -13.71 9.72 -7.28
N ALA A 208 -14.99 9.34 -7.19
CA ALA A 208 -15.77 8.93 -8.34
C ALA A 208 -16.27 10.15 -9.10
N GLU A 209 -16.07 10.19 -10.40
CA GLU A 209 -16.61 11.22 -11.27
C GLU A 209 -17.82 10.70 -12.04
N PHE A 210 -18.90 11.48 -12.05
CA PHE A 210 -20.14 11.18 -12.76
C PHE A 210 -20.51 12.33 -13.70
N ARG A 211 -21.22 12.02 -14.79
CA ARG A 211 -21.78 13.02 -15.69
C ARG A 211 -23.21 12.67 -16.07
N LEU A 212 -23.93 13.60 -16.66
CA LEU A 212 -25.24 13.32 -17.27
C LEU A 212 -25.07 12.25 -18.35
N ALA A 213 -25.88 11.20 -18.28
CA ALA A 213 -25.93 10.19 -19.32
C ALA A 213 -26.47 10.80 -20.62
N PRO A 214 -25.90 10.47 -21.77
CA PRO A 214 -26.43 10.96 -23.04
C PRO A 214 -27.87 10.48 -23.22
N VAL A 215 -28.76 11.39 -23.56
CA VAL A 215 -30.15 11.03 -23.89
C VAL A 215 -30.14 10.22 -25.19
N PRO A 216 -30.71 9.00 -25.21
CA PRO A 216 -30.76 8.21 -26.43
C PRO A 216 -31.46 8.99 -27.53
N GLU A 217 -30.81 9.16 -28.67
CA GLU A 217 -31.40 9.83 -29.84
C GLU A 217 -32.31 8.81 -30.56
N THR A 218 -33.58 9.16 -30.70
CA THR A 218 -34.54 8.37 -31.47
C THR A 218 -34.55 8.82 -32.91
N TYR A 219 -34.47 7.87 -33.83
CA TYR A 219 -34.55 8.12 -35.26
C TYR A 219 -35.74 7.41 -35.86
N TYR A 220 -36.39 8.06 -36.82
CA TYR A 220 -37.51 7.53 -37.59
C TYR A 220 -37.18 7.53 -39.06
N ARG A 221 -37.79 6.60 -39.79
CA ARG A 221 -37.64 6.51 -41.24
C ARG A 221 -38.85 7.11 -41.93
N VAL A 222 -38.60 8.00 -42.92
CA VAL A 222 -39.56 8.54 -43.86
C VAL A 222 -39.32 7.91 -45.22
N VAL A 223 -40.38 7.42 -45.84
CA VAL A 223 -40.34 6.88 -47.16
C VAL A 223 -41.38 7.62 -48.00
N VAL A 224 -40.99 8.03 -49.19
CA VAL A 224 -41.90 8.67 -50.17
C VAL A 224 -41.90 7.93 -51.49
N GLN A 225 -43.04 7.77 -52.05
CA GLN A 225 -43.20 7.08 -53.36
C GLN A 225 -44.34 7.74 -54.17
N SER A 226 -44.18 7.72 -55.47
CA SER A 226 -45.23 8.11 -56.39
C SER A 226 -46.26 6.97 -56.51
N ASN A 227 -47.53 7.33 -56.59
CA ASN A 227 -48.59 6.36 -56.88
C ASN A 227 -48.45 5.73 -58.26
N ASP A 228 -47.84 6.45 -59.21
CA ASP A 228 -47.45 5.99 -60.53
C ASP A 228 -46.28 6.82 -61.07
N GLU A 229 -45.13 6.18 -61.28
CA GLU A 229 -43.92 6.85 -61.79
C GLU A 229 -44.06 7.39 -63.22
N ASN A 230 -45.08 6.89 -63.98
CA ASN A 230 -45.38 7.46 -65.29
C ASN A 230 -46.08 8.83 -65.21
N MET A 231 -46.76 9.15 -64.06
CA MET A 231 -47.48 10.36 -63.85
C MET A 231 -46.62 11.45 -63.17
N GLY A 232 -45.65 11.06 -62.31
CA GLY A 232 -44.85 12.02 -61.59
C GLY A 232 -43.70 11.35 -60.81
N ARG A 233 -42.82 12.16 -60.25
CA ARG A 233 -41.74 11.72 -59.40
C ARG A 233 -41.78 12.45 -58.04
N VAL A 234 -41.20 11.83 -57.05
CA VAL A 234 -41.06 12.39 -55.71
C VAL A 234 -39.62 12.37 -55.28
N SER A 235 -39.26 13.30 -54.37
CA SER A 235 -37.95 13.37 -53.75
C SER A 235 -38.10 13.86 -52.33
N MET A 236 -37.07 13.66 -51.55
CA MET A 236 -36.96 14.20 -50.19
C MET A 236 -35.57 14.78 -49.94
N ASP A 237 -35.45 15.62 -48.94
CA ASP A 237 -34.21 16.32 -48.61
C ASP A 237 -33.09 15.40 -48.08
N LYS A 238 -33.45 14.19 -47.55
CA LYS A 238 -32.49 13.13 -47.15
C LYS A 238 -32.75 11.84 -47.94
N GLU A 239 -31.78 11.45 -48.74
CA GLU A 239 -31.86 10.28 -49.60
C GLU A 239 -32.05 8.96 -48.81
N ASP A 240 -31.43 8.85 -47.62
CA ASP A 240 -31.55 7.69 -46.72
C ASP A 240 -32.87 7.64 -45.96
N GLY A 241 -33.63 8.71 -45.99
CA GLY A 241 -34.92 8.84 -45.30
C GLY A 241 -34.85 8.77 -43.76
N THR A 242 -33.66 8.93 -43.13
CA THR A 242 -33.48 8.79 -41.70
C THR A 242 -33.47 10.16 -41.01
N TYR A 243 -34.39 10.37 -40.11
CA TYR A 243 -34.55 11.65 -39.38
C TYR A 243 -34.57 11.44 -37.90
N LYS A 244 -33.86 12.32 -37.17
CA LYS A 244 -33.97 12.42 -35.72
C LYS A 244 -35.40 12.80 -35.34
N GLU A 245 -35.92 12.29 -34.24
CA GLU A 245 -37.21 12.69 -33.69
C GLU A 245 -37.34 14.20 -33.59
N GLY A 246 -38.48 14.74 -34.05
CA GLY A 246 -38.73 16.17 -34.08
C GLY A 246 -38.02 16.96 -35.20
N ALA A 247 -37.15 16.32 -35.98
CA ALA A 247 -36.56 16.94 -37.17
C ALA A 247 -37.63 17.25 -38.22
N THR A 248 -37.35 18.20 -39.08
CA THR A 248 -38.26 18.54 -40.21
C THR A 248 -37.81 17.73 -41.44
N ALA A 249 -38.71 16.96 -42.03
CA ALA A 249 -38.55 16.39 -43.34
C ALA A 249 -39.19 17.26 -44.38
N SER A 250 -38.54 17.39 -45.54
CA SER A 250 -39.03 18.13 -46.70
C SER A 250 -39.19 17.15 -47.86
N VAL A 251 -40.38 17.09 -48.44
CA VAL A 251 -40.73 16.20 -49.56
C VAL A 251 -41.23 17.04 -50.72
N LYS A 252 -40.91 16.64 -51.94
CA LYS A 252 -41.27 17.33 -53.16
C LYS A 252 -41.84 16.36 -54.18
N ALA A 253 -42.95 16.75 -54.82
CA ALA A 253 -43.56 16.05 -55.95
C ALA A 253 -43.49 16.90 -57.20
N GLU A 254 -43.15 16.24 -58.31
CA GLU A 254 -43.13 16.88 -59.63
C GLU A 254 -43.99 16.06 -60.61
N ALA A 255 -45.10 16.64 -61.02
CA ALA A 255 -45.97 16.01 -62.03
C ALA A 255 -45.34 16.08 -63.42
N LYS A 256 -45.51 15.02 -64.22
CA LYS A 256 -45.13 15.02 -65.66
C LYS A 256 -46.16 15.76 -66.49
N GLU A 257 -45.80 15.99 -67.75
CA GLU A 257 -46.66 16.70 -68.70
C GLU A 257 -48.05 16.02 -68.83
N ARG A 258 -49.15 16.77 -68.77
CA ARG A 258 -50.55 16.31 -68.77
C ARG A 258 -51.08 15.69 -67.49
N PHE A 259 -50.28 15.68 -66.40
CA PHE A 259 -50.69 15.27 -65.07
C PHE A 259 -50.62 16.40 -64.08
N GLU A 260 -51.35 16.31 -63.02
CA GLU A 260 -51.29 17.27 -61.88
C GLU A 260 -51.07 16.54 -60.58
N PHE A 261 -50.34 17.19 -59.64
CA PHE A 261 -50.18 16.68 -58.28
C PHE A 261 -51.46 16.93 -57.48
N VAL A 262 -52.00 15.91 -56.83
CA VAL A 262 -53.28 16.02 -56.08
C VAL A 262 -53.09 16.04 -54.59
N GLY A 263 -51.95 15.63 -54.06
CA GLY A 263 -51.63 15.69 -52.64
C GLY A 263 -50.87 14.48 -52.13
N TRP A 264 -50.34 14.66 -50.92
CA TRP A 264 -49.64 13.64 -50.11
C TRP A 264 -50.64 12.91 -49.22
N LYS A 265 -50.51 11.61 -49.06
CA LYS A 265 -51.23 10.77 -48.11
C LYS A 265 -50.27 9.87 -47.37
N GLU A 266 -50.53 9.63 -46.10
CA GLU A 266 -49.87 8.51 -45.41
C GLU A 266 -50.40 7.17 -45.97
N LYS A 267 -49.56 6.19 -46.09
CA LYS A 267 -49.91 4.87 -46.60
C LYS A 267 -51.06 4.28 -45.82
N GLY A 268 -52.08 3.82 -46.52
CA GLY A 268 -53.31 3.28 -45.95
C GLY A 268 -54.35 4.29 -45.48
N GLN A 269 -54.07 5.58 -45.62
CA GLN A 269 -55.05 6.66 -45.29
C GLN A 269 -55.76 7.13 -46.57
N THR A 270 -56.99 7.60 -46.39
CA THR A 270 -57.80 8.15 -47.49
C THR A 270 -57.68 9.62 -47.64
N GLU A 271 -57.32 10.33 -46.53
CA GLU A 271 -57.23 11.79 -46.51
C GLU A 271 -55.81 12.29 -46.90
N TYR A 272 -55.75 13.47 -47.50
CA TYR A 272 -54.49 14.11 -47.83
C TYR A 272 -53.95 14.84 -46.62
N VAL A 273 -52.67 14.61 -46.30
CA VAL A 273 -51.95 15.36 -45.25
C VAL A 273 -51.44 16.72 -45.74
N SER A 274 -51.22 16.83 -47.05
CA SER A 274 -50.99 18.11 -47.75
C SER A 274 -51.39 18.04 -49.22
N LYS A 275 -51.77 19.16 -49.80
CA LYS A 275 -52.01 19.34 -51.26
C LYS A 275 -50.89 20.15 -51.91
N ASP A 276 -49.95 20.67 -51.15
CA ASP A 276 -48.80 21.39 -51.66
C ASP A 276 -47.75 20.41 -52.20
N ALA A 277 -47.27 20.71 -53.42
CA ALA A 277 -46.27 19.84 -54.07
C ALA A 277 -44.95 19.79 -53.28
N GLU A 278 -44.61 20.85 -52.58
CA GLU A 278 -43.53 20.90 -51.57
C GLU A 278 -44.17 20.94 -50.19
N TYR A 279 -43.88 19.90 -49.37
CA TYR A 279 -44.48 19.75 -48.07
C TYR A 279 -43.40 19.49 -47.00
N GLN A 280 -43.52 20.14 -45.89
CA GLN A 280 -42.65 19.95 -44.73
C GLN A 280 -43.45 19.53 -43.49
N PHE A 281 -42.92 18.56 -42.75
CA PHE A 281 -43.54 18.09 -41.54
C PHE A 281 -42.51 17.66 -40.47
N LYS A 282 -42.93 17.65 -39.22
CA LYS A 282 -42.12 17.14 -38.11
C LYS A 282 -42.17 15.62 -38.06
N VAL A 283 -41.04 14.99 -38.03
CA VAL A 283 -40.92 13.52 -37.95
C VAL A 283 -41.01 13.07 -36.49
N THR A 284 -42.12 12.43 -36.13
CA THR A 284 -42.39 11.92 -34.77
C THR A 284 -42.65 10.42 -34.74
N LYS A 285 -42.66 9.77 -35.91
CA LYS A 285 -42.88 8.35 -36.11
C LYS A 285 -42.33 7.94 -37.49
N ASN A 286 -42.20 6.60 -37.73
CA ASN A 286 -41.98 6.12 -39.10
C ASN A 286 -43.16 6.51 -39.97
N THR A 287 -42.89 7.09 -41.16
CA THR A 287 -43.88 7.63 -42.06
C THR A 287 -43.65 7.13 -43.49
N GLU A 288 -44.70 6.62 -44.12
CA GLU A 288 -44.70 6.18 -45.52
C GLU A 288 -45.92 6.78 -46.25
#